data_93cc29b1b0f6464d483ec720f88e366d
#
_entry.id   93cc29b1b0f6464d483ec720f88e366d
#
_cell.length_a   1.000
_cell.length_b   1.000
_cell.length_c   1.000
_cell.angle_alpha   90.00
_cell.angle_beta   90.00
_cell.angle_gamma   90.00
#
_symmetry.space_group_name_H-M   'P 1'
#
loop_
_entity.id
_entity.type
_entity.pdbx_description
1 polymer ?
#
loop_
_entity_poly.entity_id
_entity_poly.type
_entity_poly.pdbx_seq_one_letter_code
_entity_poly.pdbx_strand_id
1 'polypeptide(L)'
;EVVQLTKLRQAIARRMTESKTSVPHFYVTHEYKMDAVMAMRKQINEYLPDNEKLSVNDFIVKAVALALREFPNLNATFAGDKVVRHGAVNVGVAVAVTGGLLTVVTKNTDQLPLRQISGDVKQKVARARDGKVKPDDIEGSTFSISNLGMYDVENFIAIVNPPEAAILLVGRSRQLP
;
A
#
# COMPACT_ATOMS: atom_id res chain seq x y z
N GLU A 1 -10.30 -24.02 -23.43
CA GLU A 1 -11.35 -23.06 -23.05
C GLU A 1 -10.83 -21.63 -23.22
N VAL A 2 -11.61 -20.78 -23.87
CA VAL A 2 -11.29 -19.34 -24.02
C VAL A 2 -12.11 -18.54 -23.02
N VAL A 3 -11.44 -17.87 -22.09
CA VAL A 3 -12.09 -17.04 -21.05
C VAL A 3 -11.83 -15.57 -21.32
N GLN A 4 -12.91 -14.78 -21.43
CA GLN A 4 -12.83 -13.34 -21.64
C GLN A 4 -12.43 -12.61 -20.34
N LEU A 5 -11.46 -11.71 -20.44
CA LEU A 5 -11.03 -10.91 -19.31
C LEU A 5 -12.03 -9.78 -19.01
N THR A 6 -12.28 -9.54 -17.72
CA THR A 6 -13.02 -8.35 -17.28
C THR A 6 -12.25 -7.07 -17.62
N LYS A 7 -12.94 -5.92 -17.70
CA LYS A 7 -12.31 -4.62 -17.94
C LYS A 7 -11.20 -4.30 -16.91
N LEU A 8 -11.45 -4.66 -15.65
CA LEU A 8 -10.45 -4.48 -14.57
C LEU A 8 -9.20 -5.32 -14.84
N ARG A 9 -9.34 -6.61 -15.17
CA ARG A 9 -8.19 -7.48 -15.48
C ARG A 9 -7.43 -7.04 -16.72
N GLN A 10 -8.12 -6.54 -17.74
CA GLN A 10 -7.49 -5.98 -18.94
C GLN A 10 -6.64 -4.73 -18.59
N ALA A 11 -7.19 -3.84 -17.74
CA ALA A 11 -6.47 -2.65 -17.29
C ALA A 11 -5.23 -3.00 -16.47
N ILE A 12 -5.35 -3.96 -15.53
CA ILE A 12 -4.23 -4.47 -14.73
C ILE A 12 -3.15 -5.07 -15.63
N ALA A 13 -3.54 -5.97 -16.55
CA ALA A 13 -2.59 -6.63 -17.46
C ALA A 13 -1.79 -5.61 -18.27
N ARG A 14 -2.47 -4.65 -18.91
CA ARG A 14 -1.81 -3.59 -19.69
C ARG A 14 -0.83 -2.79 -18.82
N ARG A 15 -1.28 -2.30 -17.66
CA ARG A 15 -0.47 -1.43 -16.79
C ARG A 15 0.73 -2.16 -16.19
N MET A 16 0.57 -3.41 -15.79
CA MET A 16 1.66 -4.20 -15.21
C MET A 16 2.67 -4.65 -16.28
N THR A 17 2.20 -4.98 -17.48
CA THR A 17 3.09 -5.26 -18.61
C THR A 17 3.90 -4.04 -18.97
N GLU A 18 3.27 -2.86 -19.14
CA GLU A 18 3.95 -1.61 -19.41
C GLU A 18 5.02 -1.31 -18.35
N SER A 19 4.67 -1.40 -17.07
CA SER A 19 5.62 -1.18 -15.98
C SER A 19 6.80 -2.15 -16.07
N LYS A 20 6.54 -3.45 -16.23
CA LYS A 20 7.60 -4.46 -16.21
C LYS A 20 8.54 -4.38 -17.40
N THR A 21 8.07 -3.89 -18.54
CA THR A 21 8.87 -3.76 -19.77
C THR A 21 9.61 -2.44 -19.88
N SER A 22 9.09 -1.36 -19.28
CA SER A 22 9.65 0.00 -19.42
C SER A 22 10.41 0.51 -18.19
N VAL A 23 10.19 -0.10 -17.01
CA VAL A 23 10.82 0.34 -15.76
C VAL A 23 11.84 -0.70 -15.28
N PRO A 24 13.15 -0.35 -15.18
CA PRO A 24 14.14 -1.23 -14.58
C PRO A 24 13.86 -1.42 -13.10
N HIS A 25 13.47 -2.63 -12.70
CA HIS A 25 13.22 -2.96 -11.30
C HIS A 25 14.47 -3.53 -10.64
N PHE A 26 14.74 -3.10 -9.40
CA PHE A 26 15.61 -3.83 -8.49
C PHE A 26 14.89 -4.09 -7.17
N TYR A 27 15.37 -5.05 -6.41
CA TYR A 27 14.66 -5.57 -5.23
C TYR A 27 15.60 -5.62 -4.04
N VAL A 28 15.08 -5.17 -2.88
CA VAL A 28 15.79 -5.24 -1.60
C VAL A 28 14.86 -5.89 -0.60
N THR A 29 15.35 -6.88 0.13
CA THR A 29 14.62 -7.55 1.21
C THR A 29 15.29 -7.23 2.54
N HIS A 30 14.49 -6.88 3.53
CA HIS A 30 14.93 -6.59 4.89
C HIS A 30 13.96 -7.17 5.92
N GLU A 31 14.50 -7.66 7.03
CA GLU A 31 13.69 -8.12 8.18
C GLU A 31 13.66 -7.06 9.26
N TYR A 32 12.48 -6.85 9.87
CA TYR A 32 12.26 -5.89 10.93
C TYR A 32 11.77 -6.57 12.21
N LYS A 33 12.30 -6.15 13.36
CA LYS A 33 11.78 -6.55 14.67
C LYS A 33 10.45 -5.85 14.92
N MET A 34 9.39 -6.63 15.07
CA MET A 34 8.03 -6.11 15.20
C MET A 34 7.48 -6.13 16.63
N ASP A 35 8.25 -6.65 17.61
CA ASP A 35 7.78 -6.87 18.98
C ASP A 35 7.21 -5.59 19.61
N ALA A 36 7.93 -4.47 19.51
CA ALA A 36 7.49 -3.20 20.07
C ALA A 36 6.19 -2.67 19.42
N VAL A 37 6.06 -2.82 18.09
CA VAL A 37 4.86 -2.42 17.35
C VAL A 37 3.67 -3.30 17.74
N MET A 38 3.88 -4.61 17.87
CA MET A 38 2.85 -5.56 18.27
C MET A 38 2.36 -5.30 19.70
N ALA A 39 3.29 -5.04 20.64
CA ALA A 39 2.96 -4.70 22.02
C ALA A 39 2.18 -3.36 22.08
N MET A 40 2.66 -2.32 21.41
CA MET A 40 1.99 -1.00 21.34
C MET A 40 0.59 -1.13 20.75
N ARG A 41 0.44 -1.84 19.64
CA ARG A 41 -0.85 -2.09 19.01
C ARG A 41 -1.83 -2.77 19.98
N LYS A 42 -1.37 -3.78 20.72
CA LYS A 42 -2.19 -4.49 21.72
C LYS A 42 -2.68 -3.52 22.78
N GLN A 43 -1.80 -2.74 23.40
CA GLN A 43 -2.15 -1.75 24.42
C GLN A 43 -3.15 -0.71 23.92
N ILE A 44 -2.92 -0.13 22.74
CA ILE A 44 -3.84 0.87 22.18
C ILE A 44 -5.22 0.25 21.93
N ASN A 45 -5.26 -0.95 21.38
CA ASN A 45 -6.51 -1.63 21.04
C ASN A 45 -7.34 -2.07 22.25
N GLU A 46 -6.77 -2.14 23.45
CA GLU A 46 -7.52 -2.37 24.70
C GLU A 46 -8.49 -1.23 25.02
N TYR A 47 -8.17 0.00 24.59
CA TYR A 47 -8.97 1.20 24.84
C TYR A 47 -9.85 1.62 23.65
N LEU A 48 -9.74 0.95 22.50
CA LEU A 48 -10.49 1.29 21.30
C LEU A 48 -11.68 0.34 21.09
N PRO A 49 -12.84 0.85 20.65
CA PRO A 49 -13.96 0.00 20.24
C PRO A 49 -13.57 -0.87 19.03
N ASP A 50 -14.25 -1.99 18.85
CA ASP A 50 -13.88 -3.00 17.85
C ASP A 50 -13.77 -2.47 16.43
N ASN A 51 -14.67 -1.56 16.04
CA ASN A 51 -14.66 -0.94 14.71
C ASN A 51 -13.50 0.06 14.50
N GLU A 52 -12.85 0.52 15.56
CA GLU A 52 -11.74 1.47 15.51
C GLU A 52 -10.36 0.84 15.79
N LYS A 53 -10.31 -0.44 16.13
CA LYS A 53 -9.06 -1.16 16.39
C LYS A 53 -8.06 -0.99 15.25
N LEU A 54 -6.81 -0.73 15.62
CA LEU A 54 -5.70 -0.56 14.69
C LEU A 54 -5.19 -1.91 14.21
N SER A 55 -4.87 -1.98 12.93
CA SER A 55 -4.16 -3.10 12.32
C SER A 55 -2.65 -2.85 12.33
N VAL A 56 -1.85 -3.90 12.15
CA VAL A 56 -0.39 -3.76 11.94
C VAL A 56 -0.11 -2.91 10.71
N ASN A 57 -0.93 -3.06 9.68
CA ASN A 57 -0.78 -2.30 8.44
C ASN A 57 -0.88 -0.77 8.65
N ASP A 58 -1.72 -0.31 9.58
CA ASP A 58 -1.86 1.13 9.88
C ASP A 58 -0.54 1.73 10.40
N PHE A 59 0.19 0.98 11.25
CA PHE A 59 1.53 1.37 11.71
C PHE A 59 2.54 1.40 10.58
N ILE A 60 2.50 0.41 9.68
CA ILE A 60 3.39 0.35 8.51
C ILE A 60 3.12 1.53 7.59
N VAL A 61 1.86 1.82 7.29
CA VAL A 61 1.44 2.96 6.46
C VAL A 61 1.96 4.28 7.06
N LYS A 62 1.83 4.46 8.38
CA LYS A 62 2.35 5.66 9.05
C LYS A 62 3.87 5.74 9.01
N ALA A 63 4.57 4.64 9.29
CA ALA A 63 6.03 4.59 9.25
C ALA A 63 6.58 4.91 7.85
N VAL A 64 5.98 4.32 6.82
CA VAL A 64 6.32 4.62 5.42
C VAL A 64 6.11 6.10 5.12
N ALA A 65 4.95 6.66 5.50
CA ALA A 65 4.66 8.06 5.22
C ALA A 65 5.67 9.03 5.87
N LEU A 66 6.14 8.72 7.09
CA LEU A 66 7.19 9.49 7.75
C LEU A 66 8.55 9.32 7.08
N ALA A 67 8.92 8.09 6.70
CA ALA A 67 10.16 7.82 6.00
C ALA A 67 10.25 8.52 4.63
N LEU A 68 9.14 8.61 3.91
CA LEU A 68 9.09 9.29 2.60
C LEU A 68 9.39 10.81 2.70
N ARG A 69 9.19 11.42 3.86
CA ARG A 69 9.62 12.82 4.10
C ARG A 69 11.13 12.94 4.20
N GLU A 70 11.79 11.93 4.77
CA GLU A 70 13.25 11.89 4.91
C GLU A 70 13.93 11.46 3.60
N PHE A 71 13.23 10.64 2.80
CA PHE A 71 13.73 10.11 1.53
C PHE A 71 12.87 10.55 0.34
N PRO A 72 12.87 11.85 -0.04
CA PRO A 72 11.96 12.39 -1.05
C PRO A 72 12.15 11.82 -2.46
N ASN A 73 13.28 11.19 -2.75
CA ASN A 73 13.50 10.49 -4.02
C ASN A 73 12.64 9.21 -4.16
N LEU A 74 12.15 8.65 -3.05
CA LEU A 74 11.20 7.53 -3.08
C LEU A 74 9.75 8.03 -3.21
N ASN A 75 9.48 9.31 -2.87
CA ASN A 75 8.19 9.97 -3.06
C ASN A 75 8.23 10.80 -4.36
N ALA A 76 8.54 10.17 -5.48
CA ALA A 76 8.86 10.84 -6.72
C ALA A 76 8.37 10.05 -7.94
N THR A 77 8.36 10.72 -9.07
CA THR A 77 8.06 10.15 -10.39
C THR A 77 9.24 10.39 -11.33
N PHE A 78 9.64 9.37 -12.07
CA PHE A 78 10.57 9.51 -13.19
C PHE A 78 9.81 9.98 -14.44
N ALA A 79 10.21 11.12 -14.99
CA ALA A 79 9.56 11.77 -16.13
C ALA A 79 10.53 11.92 -17.32
N GLY A 80 11.17 10.83 -17.69
CA GLY A 80 12.09 10.76 -18.84
C GLY A 80 13.47 11.35 -18.54
N ASP A 81 13.61 12.64 -18.63
CA ASP A 81 14.86 13.39 -18.40
C ASP A 81 14.97 14.02 -17.01
N LYS A 82 13.93 13.86 -16.18
CA LYS A 82 13.85 14.50 -14.86
C LYS A 82 13.13 13.64 -13.84
N VAL A 83 13.37 13.94 -12.56
CA VAL A 83 12.65 13.38 -11.42
C VAL A 83 11.75 14.47 -10.84
N VAL A 84 10.46 14.16 -10.72
CA VAL A 84 9.46 15.02 -10.07
C VAL A 84 9.24 14.53 -8.65
N ARG A 85 9.69 15.25 -7.63
CA ARG A 85 9.43 14.97 -6.22
C ARG A 85 8.07 15.51 -5.83
N HIS A 86 7.25 14.69 -5.18
CA HIS A 86 5.93 15.09 -4.72
C HIS A 86 6.01 15.77 -3.35
N GLY A 87 5.32 16.92 -3.19
CA GLY A 87 5.21 17.60 -1.90
C GLY A 87 4.22 16.90 -0.95
N ALA A 88 3.17 16.29 -1.49
CA ALA A 88 2.23 15.48 -0.73
C ALA A 88 2.74 14.03 -0.61
N VAL A 89 2.50 13.40 0.54
CA VAL A 89 2.79 11.97 0.77
C VAL A 89 1.46 11.23 0.78
N ASN A 90 1.12 10.60 -0.33
CA ASN A 90 -0.13 9.87 -0.52
C ASN A 90 0.17 8.37 -0.60
N VAL A 91 -0.17 7.63 0.44
CA VAL A 91 0.14 6.21 0.51
C VAL A 91 -1.04 5.38 -0.01
N GLY A 92 -0.77 4.60 -1.04
CA GLY A 92 -1.68 3.61 -1.60
C GLY A 92 -1.57 2.28 -0.88
N VAL A 93 -2.70 1.66 -0.56
CA VAL A 93 -2.77 0.31 0.02
C VAL A 93 -3.47 -0.61 -0.97
N ALA A 94 -2.77 -1.67 -1.39
CA ALA A 94 -3.33 -2.67 -2.29
C ALA A 94 -4.37 -3.53 -1.56
N VAL A 95 -5.55 -3.68 -2.15
CA VAL A 95 -6.70 -4.38 -1.58
C VAL A 95 -7.28 -5.34 -2.59
N ALA A 96 -7.47 -6.60 -2.18
CA ALA A 96 -8.18 -7.58 -2.98
C ALA A 96 -9.68 -7.24 -3.06
N VAL A 97 -10.19 -7.21 -4.27
CA VAL A 97 -11.60 -6.99 -4.60
C VAL A 97 -12.10 -8.09 -5.55
N THR A 98 -13.41 -8.19 -5.72
CA THR A 98 -13.99 -9.14 -6.67
C THR A 98 -13.41 -8.90 -8.08
N GLY A 99 -12.73 -9.91 -8.60
CA GLY A 99 -12.16 -9.90 -9.96
C GLY A 99 -10.80 -9.26 -10.10
N GLY A 100 -10.13 -8.77 -9.00
CA GLY A 100 -8.80 -8.19 -9.12
C GLY A 100 -8.25 -7.54 -7.86
N LEU A 101 -7.41 -6.54 -8.06
CA LEU A 101 -6.76 -5.74 -7.02
C LEU A 101 -7.01 -4.26 -7.31
N LEU A 102 -7.32 -3.50 -6.27
CA LEU A 102 -7.36 -2.04 -6.32
C LEU A 102 -6.39 -1.46 -5.29
N THR A 103 -5.88 -0.26 -5.56
CA THR A 103 -5.09 0.51 -4.59
C THR A 103 -5.95 1.62 -4.04
N VAL A 104 -6.28 1.58 -2.75
CA VAL A 104 -6.95 2.69 -2.05
C VAL A 104 -5.91 3.66 -1.50
N VAL A 105 -6.16 4.96 -1.61
CA VAL A 105 -5.15 6.00 -1.37
C VAL A 105 -5.52 6.87 -0.20
N THR A 106 -4.68 6.92 0.82
CA THR A 106 -4.77 7.90 1.91
C THR A 106 -3.92 9.11 1.56
N LYS A 107 -4.55 10.28 1.52
CA LYS A 107 -3.89 11.54 1.15
C LYS A 107 -3.19 12.17 2.35
N ASN A 108 -2.04 12.84 2.11
CA ASN A 108 -1.25 13.53 3.13
C ASN A 108 -1.02 12.67 4.37
N THR A 109 -0.70 11.41 4.17
CA THR A 109 -0.64 10.36 5.18
C THR A 109 0.35 10.68 6.31
N ASP A 110 1.42 11.38 5.97
CA ASP A 110 2.45 11.86 6.92
C ASP A 110 1.88 12.79 7.99
N GLN A 111 0.84 13.56 7.67
CA GLN A 111 0.20 14.52 8.56
C GLN A 111 -0.92 13.91 9.42
N LEU A 112 -1.43 12.74 9.05
CA LEU A 112 -2.56 12.10 9.72
C LEU A 112 -2.11 11.30 10.95
N PRO A 113 -2.86 11.34 12.06
CA PRO A 113 -2.68 10.40 13.16
C PRO A 113 -3.14 8.99 12.77
N LEU A 114 -2.59 7.96 13.44
CA LEU A 114 -2.89 6.55 13.18
C LEU A 114 -4.39 6.23 13.10
N ARG A 115 -5.18 6.78 14.01
CA ARG A 115 -6.63 6.54 14.05
C ARG A 115 -7.35 7.04 12.80
N GLN A 116 -6.92 8.20 12.25
CA GLN A 116 -7.48 8.73 11.02
C GLN A 116 -7.03 7.90 9.81
N ILE A 117 -5.77 7.49 9.75
CA ILE A 117 -5.26 6.58 8.70
C ILE A 117 -6.09 5.29 8.70
N SER A 118 -6.26 4.65 9.87
CA SER A 118 -7.04 3.42 10.00
C SER A 118 -8.50 3.60 9.55
N GLY A 119 -9.14 4.69 9.97
CA GLY A 119 -10.52 5.00 9.59
C GLY A 119 -10.68 5.24 8.10
N ASP A 120 -9.79 6.03 7.50
CA ASP A 120 -9.80 6.34 6.07
C ASP A 120 -9.60 5.08 5.22
N VAL A 121 -8.57 4.28 5.55
CA VAL A 121 -8.30 3.01 4.86
C VAL A 121 -9.49 2.05 4.96
N LYS A 122 -10.05 1.84 6.16
CA LYS A 122 -11.21 0.95 6.36
C LYS A 122 -12.42 1.37 5.53
N GLN A 123 -12.74 2.66 5.50
CA GLN A 123 -13.87 3.17 4.71
C GLN A 123 -13.66 2.96 3.21
N LYS A 124 -12.47 3.25 2.71
CA LYS A 124 -12.13 3.08 1.29
C LYS A 124 -12.09 1.61 0.89
N VAL A 125 -11.55 0.74 1.75
CA VAL A 125 -11.56 -0.72 1.56
C VAL A 125 -12.99 -1.25 1.49
N ALA A 126 -13.89 -0.82 2.37
CA ALA A 126 -15.29 -1.21 2.34
C ALA A 126 -15.94 -0.80 1.01
N ARG A 127 -15.76 0.46 0.59
CA ARG A 127 -16.28 0.93 -0.71
C ARG A 127 -15.69 0.14 -1.89
N ALA A 128 -14.39 -0.17 -1.83
CA ALA A 128 -13.73 -0.93 -2.88
C ALA A 128 -14.31 -2.35 -3.02
N ARG A 129 -14.57 -3.02 -1.92
CA ARG A 129 -15.17 -4.37 -1.90
C ARG A 129 -16.62 -4.37 -2.36
N ASP A 130 -17.37 -3.31 -2.04
CA ASP A 130 -18.75 -3.12 -2.47
C ASP A 130 -18.89 -2.65 -3.93
N GLY A 131 -17.78 -2.39 -4.63
CA GLY A 131 -17.81 -1.85 -5.99
C GLY A 131 -18.27 -0.37 -6.07
N LYS A 132 -18.23 0.36 -4.95
CA LYS A 132 -18.68 1.77 -4.81
C LYS A 132 -17.51 2.74 -4.70
N VAL A 133 -16.42 2.45 -5.39
CA VAL A 133 -15.19 3.25 -5.37
C VAL A 133 -15.43 4.62 -5.98
N LYS A 134 -14.93 5.65 -5.33
CA LYS A 134 -14.87 7.00 -5.87
C LYS A 134 -13.49 7.23 -6.52
N PRO A 135 -13.37 8.09 -7.54
CA PRO A 135 -12.06 8.44 -8.13
C PRO A 135 -11.04 8.86 -7.07
N ASP A 136 -11.43 9.71 -6.12
CA ASP A 136 -10.55 10.18 -5.04
C ASP A 136 -10.06 9.08 -4.09
N ASP A 137 -10.77 7.93 -4.04
CA ASP A 137 -10.36 6.79 -3.22
C ASP A 137 -9.14 6.05 -3.80
N ILE A 138 -8.88 6.15 -5.12
CA ILE A 138 -7.91 5.32 -5.84
C ILE A 138 -6.89 6.12 -6.66
N GLU A 139 -7.02 7.45 -6.73
CA GLU A 139 -6.14 8.29 -7.53
C GLU A 139 -5.14 9.08 -6.69
N GLY A 140 -4.00 9.40 -7.31
CA GLY A 140 -2.98 10.29 -6.74
C GLY A 140 -2.10 9.66 -5.67
N SER A 141 -1.95 8.35 -5.67
CA SER A 141 -0.93 7.66 -4.89
C SER A 141 0.47 8.07 -5.34
N THR A 142 1.36 8.29 -4.38
CA THR A 142 2.78 8.60 -4.62
C THR A 142 3.71 7.48 -4.19
N PHE A 143 3.19 6.52 -3.43
CA PHE A 143 3.88 5.31 -3.00
C PHE A 143 2.85 4.25 -2.61
N SER A 144 3.10 3.00 -2.96
CA SER A 144 2.17 1.89 -2.66
C SER A 144 2.72 0.90 -1.64
N ILE A 145 1.80 0.28 -0.89
CA ILE A 145 2.07 -0.83 0.02
C ILE A 145 1.19 -2.02 -0.39
N SER A 146 1.80 -3.19 -0.53
CA SER A 146 1.09 -4.46 -0.69
C SER A 146 1.43 -5.39 0.46
N ASN A 147 0.43 -5.78 1.23
CA ASN A 147 0.60 -6.62 2.41
C ASN A 147 -0.10 -7.96 2.20
N LEU A 148 0.67 -9.04 2.21
CA LEU A 148 0.20 -10.43 2.12
C LEU A 148 0.47 -11.23 3.41
N GLY A 149 0.85 -10.55 4.49
CA GLY A 149 1.17 -11.20 5.76
C GLY A 149 0.02 -11.98 6.38
N MET A 150 -1.24 -11.63 6.07
CA MET A 150 -2.42 -12.37 6.51
C MET A 150 -2.64 -13.69 5.74
N TYR A 151 -1.95 -13.91 4.64
CA TYR A 151 -2.05 -15.12 3.80
C TYR A 151 -0.88 -16.09 3.99
N ASP A 152 -0.12 -15.94 5.06
CA ASP A 152 1.06 -16.78 5.37
C ASP A 152 2.15 -16.73 4.28
N VAL A 153 2.24 -15.64 3.55
CA VAL A 153 3.26 -15.42 2.52
C VAL A 153 4.52 -14.89 3.17
N GLU A 154 5.62 -15.64 3.05
CA GLU A 154 6.91 -15.28 3.64
C GLU A 154 7.59 -14.15 2.84
N ASN A 155 7.66 -14.29 1.53
CA ASN A 155 8.29 -13.34 0.63
C ASN A 155 7.57 -13.35 -0.74
N PHE A 156 7.49 -12.20 -1.38
CA PHE A 156 6.94 -12.07 -2.73
C PHE A 156 7.51 -10.82 -3.40
N ILE A 157 7.39 -10.75 -4.72
CA ILE A 157 7.88 -9.65 -5.53
C ILE A 157 6.69 -8.99 -6.24
N ALA A 158 6.57 -7.68 -6.14
CA ALA A 158 5.57 -6.91 -6.86
C ALA A 158 6.15 -6.19 -8.08
N ILE A 159 5.25 -5.72 -8.90
CA ILE A 159 5.55 -4.80 -10.01
C ILE A 159 5.21 -3.40 -9.53
N VAL A 160 6.12 -2.45 -9.72
CA VAL A 160 5.89 -1.04 -9.38
C VAL A 160 4.67 -0.52 -10.16
N ASN A 161 3.84 0.26 -9.49
CA ASN A 161 2.66 0.86 -10.11
C ASN A 161 3.02 2.27 -10.65
N PRO A 162 3.27 2.45 -11.94
CA PRO A 162 3.61 3.77 -12.47
C PRO A 162 2.50 4.81 -12.17
N PRO A 163 2.85 6.06 -11.90
CA PRO A 163 4.18 6.68 -12.01
C PRO A 163 5.01 6.64 -10.71
N GLU A 164 4.67 5.81 -9.74
CA GLU A 164 5.38 5.70 -8.46
C GLU A 164 6.82 5.19 -8.66
N ALA A 165 7.76 5.63 -7.81
CA ALA A 165 9.14 5.20 -7.88
C ALA A 165 9.38 3.84 -7.20
N ALA A 166 8.53 3.45 -6.24
CA ALA A 166 8.72 2.24 -5.47
C ALA A 166 7.40 1.71 -4.87
N ILE A 167 7.43 0.45 -4.45
CA ILE A 167 6.36 -0.21 -3.71
C ILE A 167 6.97 -1.02 -2.57
N LEU A 168 6.37 -0.94 -1.38
CA LEU A 168 6.74 -1.77 -0.23
C LEU A 168 5.88 -3.03 -0.19
N LEU A 169 6.54 -4.17 -0.01
CA LEU A 169 5.93 -5.47 0.12
C LEU A 169 6.07 -5.94 1.56
N VAL A 170 5.00 -6.45 2.14
CA VAL A 170 4.98 -6.92 3.52
C VAL A 170 4.57 -8.39 3.54
N GLY A 171 5.50 -9.23 3.96
CA GLY A 171 5.27 -10.65 4.23
C GLY A 171 4.73 -10.87 5.66
N ARG A 172 4.61 -12.15 6.03
CA ARG A 172 4.14 -12.54 7.37
C ARG A 172 5.14 -12.15 8.46
N SER A 173 4.63 -11.85 9.63
CA SER A 173 5.44 -11.87 10.86
C SER A 173 5.56 -13.29 11.38
N ARG A 174 6.74 -13.67 11.88
CA ARG A 174 6.99 -14.97 12.50
C ARG A 174 7.72 -14.78 13.84
N GLN A 175 7.49 -15.67 14.79
CA GLN A 175 8.32 -15.77 15.97
C GLN A 175 9.63 -16.48 15.59
N LEU A 176 10.73 -15.91 15.99
CA LEU A 176 12.04 -16.54 15.90
C LEU A 176 12.39 -17.11 17.28
N PRO A 177 13.11 -18.26 17.34
CA PRO A 177 13.56 -18.84 18.58
C PRO A 177 14.55 -17.94 19.31
#